data_f0accaaa37475547d5ed8dfad04688db
#
_entry.id   f0accaaa37475547d5ed8dfad04688db
#
_cell.length_a   1.000
_cell.length_b   1.000
_cell.length_c   1.000
_cell.angle_alpha   90.00
_cell.angle_beta   90.00
_cell.angle_gamma   90.00
#
_symmetry.space_group_name_H-M   'P 1'
#
loop_
_entity.id
_entity.type
_entity.pdbx_description
1 polymer ?
#
loop_
_entity_poly.entity_id
_entity_poly.type
_entity_poly.pdbx_seq_one_letter_code
_entity_poly.pdbx_strand_id
1 'polypeptide(L)'
;ADSSNADGRPGGSGGGSDSPPSSNPGGAGNAGGYSPPEGNPGGAMTTDNAGSGGGGAGGVGGNNSQHPIGAVSIGGIGGNGAPFTAYASSLFPTMPTPWKNAVGPTGLYGGGGGGGSQNAPSAGSTPPNGTQGTAPAGGPGGGGKGDSGPGDGSSGESNTGGGGGGGARGYGFNG
;
A
#
# COMPACT_ATOMS: atom_id res chain seq x y z
N ALA A 1 -19.02 1.99 1.01
CA ALA A 1 -18.04 1.88 2.08
C ALA A 1 -18.65 2.51 3.32
N ASP A 2 -18.76 1.74 4.36
CA ASP A 2 -19.24 2.21 5.66
C ASP A 2 -18.17 3.14 6.24
N SER A 3 -18.53 4.41 6.41
CA SER A 3 -17.62 5.47 6.90
C SER A 3 -17.26 5.32 8.39
N SER A 4 -17.70 4.26 9.04
CA SER A 4 -17.51 4.03 10.47
C SER A 4 -16.26 3.20 10.83
N ASN A 5 -15.45 2.75 9.86
CA ASN A 5 -14.34 1.83 10.13
C ASN A 5 -13.14 2.10 9.21
N ALA A 6 -12.60 3.29 9.33
CA ALA A 6 -11.45 3.76 8.55
C ALA A 6 -10.09 3.26 9.08
N ASP A 7 -10.10 2.59 10.24
CA ASP A 7 -8.89 2.01 10.83
C ASP A 7 -8.40 0.82 10.00
N GLY A 8 -7.10 0.69 9.91
CA GLY A 8 -6.49 -0.50 9.34
C GLY A 8 -6.85 -1.75 10.14
N ARG A 9 -7.15 -2.85 9.46
CA ARG A 9 -7.50 -4.11 10.16
C ARG A 9 -6.24 -4.83 10.63
N PRO A 10 -6.26 -5.36 11.87
CA PRO A 10 -5.17 -6.20 12.36
C PRO A 10 -5.07 -7.52 11.58
N GLY A 11 -3.86 -8.08 11.51
CA GLY A 11 -3.59 -9.36 10.85
C GLY A 11 -2.19 -9.87 11.12
N GLY A 12 -1.74 -10.91 10.41
CA GLY A 12 -0.33 -11.27 10.37
C GLY A 12 0.49 -10.06 9.89
N SER A 13 0.11 -9.46 8.75
CA SER A 13 0.45 -8.07 8.40
C SER A 13 -0.78 -7.20 8.54
N GLY A 14 -0.64 -6.01 9.09
CA GLY A 14 -1.72 -5.07 9.32
C GLY A 14 -2.13 -4.32 8.05
N GLY A 15 -3.41 -4.01 7.91
CA GLY A 15 -3.91 -3.15 6.82
C GLY A 15 -3.54 -1.68 7.03
N GLY A 16 -3.36 -0.93 5.94
CA GLY A 16 -3.30 0.53 6.00
C GLY A 16 -4.66 1.13 6.35
N SER A 17 -4.68 2.30 6.95
CA SER A 17 -5.90 3.05 7.24
C SER A 17 -6.38 3.85 6.04
N ASP A 18 -7.69 4.14 5.99
CA ASP A 18 -8.33 4.92 4.93
C ASP A 18 -9.43 5.83 5.53
N SER A 19 -9.74 6.91 4.84
CA SER A 19 -10.83 7.87 5.15
C SER A 19 -10.74 8.69 6.46
N PRO A 20 -11.30 9.93 6.46
CA PRO A 20 -11.33 10.77 7.66
C PRO A 20 -12.07 10.12 8.84
N PRO A 21 -11.71 10.48 10.10
CA PRO A 21 -10.82 11.60 10.43
C PRO A 21 -9.33 11.30 10.27
N SER A 22 -8.56 12.34 9.92
CA SER A 22 -7.08 12.28 9.92
C SER A 22 -6.61 11.89 11.32
N SER A 23 -5.87 10.80 11.42
CA SER A 23 -5.28 10.17 12.62
C SER A 23 -5.72 8.72 12.88
N ASN A 24 -6.35 8.09 11.91
CA ASN A 24 -6.68 6.67 12.04
C ASN A 24 -5.41 5.82 12.01
N PRO A 25 -5.21 4.95 13.01
CA PRO A 25 -4.05 4.08 13.06
C PRO A 25 -4.11 3.02 11.95
N GLY A 26 -2.96 2.63 11.46
CA GLY A 26 -2.85 1.39 10.70
C GLY A 26 -3.17 0.17 11.55
N GLY A 27 -3.60 -0.90 10.91
CA GLY A 27 -3.86 -2.17 11.58
C GLY A 27 -2.59 -2.72 12.23
N ALA A 28 -2.71 -3.29 13.42
CA ALA A 28 -1.60 -3.98 14.05
C ALA A 28 -1.15 -5.19 13.22
N GLY A 29 0.16 -5.35 13.07
CA GLY A 29 0.75 -6.59 12.58
C GLY A 29 0.93 -7.59 13.72
N ASN A 30 1.22 -8.84 13.39
CA ASN A 30 1.40 -9.92 14.36
C ASN A 30 0.26 -10.02 15.39
N ALA A 31 -0.98 -9.90 14.93
CA ALA A 31 -2.17 -9.82 15.78
C ALA A 31 -2.35 -11.07 16.69
N GLY A 32 -1.78 -12.21 16.32
CA GLY A 32 -1.76 -13.42 17.13
C GLY A 32 -0.63 -13.46 18.16
N GLY A 33 0.26 -12.47 18.19
CA GLY A 33 1.38 -12.44 19.13
C GLY A 33 2.40 -13.55 18.93
N TYR A 34 2.55 -14.04 17.71
CA TYR A 34 3.45 -15.14 17.38
C TYR A 34 4.93 -14.77 17.47
N SER A 35 5.75 -15.78 17.70
CA SER A 35 7.22 -15.65 17.70
C SER A 35 7.83 -16.74 16.82
N PRO A 36 8.56 -16.40 15.74
CA PRO A 36 8.81 -15.02 15.26
C PRO A 36 7.54 -14.30 14.79
N PRO A 37 7.55 -12.95 14.73
CA PRO A 37 6.41 -12.16 14.26
C PRO A 37 6.03 -12.52 12.81
N GLU A 38 4.71 -12.58 12.52
CA GLU A 38 4.20 -12.91 11.19
C GLU A 38 4.21 -11.71 10.22
N GLY A 39 4.29 -10.50 10.74
CA GLY A 39 4.32 -9.29 9.94
C GLY A 39 4.25 -8.03 10.78
N ASN A 40 4.20 -6.89 10.09
CA ASN A 40 4.30 -5.57 10.68
C ASN A 40 2.99 -4.78 10.53
N PRO A 41 2.81 -3.70 11.32
CA PRO A 41 1.66 -2.82 11.20
C PRO A 41 1.53 -2.17 9.82
N GLY A 42 0.31 -1.82 9.45
CA GLY A 42 0.04 -0.89 8.36
C GLY A 42 0.37 0.55 8.75
N GLY A 43 0.45 1.42 7.76
CA GLY A 43 0.65 2.85 7.94
C GLY A 43 -0.58 3.53 8.54
N ALA A 44 -0.34 4.58 9.31
CA ALA A 44 -1.39 5.44 9.84
C ALA A 44 -1.78 6.53 8.83
N MET A 45 -3.02 6.99 8.93
CA MET A 45 -3.50 8.14 8.20
C MET A 45 -3.06 9.43 8.88
N THR A 46 -2.38 10.30 8.16
CA THR A 46 -1.90 11.59 8.66
C THR A 46 -2.54 12.78 7.94
N THR A 47 -3.13 12.54 6.77
CA THR A 47 -3.85 13.54 5.98
C THR A 47 -5.12 12.93 5.41
N ASP A 48 -6.15 13.73 5.20
CA ASP A 48 -7.39 13.30 4.58
C ASP A 48 -7.21 12.94 3.09
N ASN A 49 -8.11 12.08 2.58
CA ASN A 49 -8.28 11.77 1.16
C ASN A 49 -7.23 10.91 0.48
N ALA A 50 -6.35 10.22 1.24
CA ALA A 50 -5.48 9.19 0.69
C ALA A 50 -5.32 8.05 1.69
N GLY A 51 -5.26 6.82 1.22
CA GLY A 51 -5.03 5.65 2.03
C GLY A 51 -3.57 5.47 2.41
N SER A 52 -3.30 4.84 3.53
CA SER A 52 -1.95 4.46 3.97
C SER A 52 -1.57 3.09 3.41
N GLY A 53 -0.29 2.77 3.41
CA GLY A 53 0.21 1.48 2.94
C GLY A 53 -0.06 0.34 3.93
N GLY A 54 -0.29 -0.85 3.44
CA GLY A 54 -0.35 -2.07 4.27
C GLY A 54 1.02 -2.46 4.79
N GLY A 55 1.07 -3.10 5.96
CA GLY A 55 2.29 -3.70 6.50
C GLY A 55 2.76 -4.88 5.65
N GLY A 56 4.05 -5.12 5.62
CA GLY A 56 4.66 -6.30 5.03
C GLY A 56 5.21 -7.25 6.09
N ALA A 57 5.65 -8.41 5.68
CA ALA A 57 6.28 -9.38 6.58
C ALA A 57 7.58 -8.85 7.20
N GLY A 58 8.32 -7.99 6.49
CA GLY A 58 9.61 -7.44 6.91
C GLY A 58 9.60 -5.96 7.28
N GLY A 59 8.51 -5.23 7.03
CA GLY A 59 8.47 -3.80 7.31
C GLY A 59 7.09 -3.21 7.48
N VAL A 60 7.04 -2.08 8.17
CA VAL A 60 5.80 -1.30 8.40
C VAL A 60 5.32 -0.66 7.11
N GLY A 61 4.01 -0.53 6.94
CA GLY A 61 3.43 0.26 5.87
C GLY A 61 3.68 1.76 6.06
N GLY A 62 3.83 2.48 4.94
CA GLY A 62 4.02 3.93 4.96
C GLY A 62 2.75 4.68 5.30
N ASN A 63 2.87 5.76 6.04
CA ASN A 63 1.79 6.72 6.24
C ASN A 63 1.47 7.43 4.93
N ASN A 64 0.25 7.87 4.77
CA ASN A 64 -0.08 8.82 3.71
C ASN A 64 0.54 10.19 4.01
N SER A 65 0.65 11.05 3.01
CA SER A 65 1.21 12.40 3.17
C SER A 65 0.53 13.42 2.27
N GLN A 66 0.64 14.70 2.63
CA GLN A 66 0.21 15.79 1.77
C GLN A 66 1.29 16.10 0.73
N HIS A 67 0.89 16.30 -0.51
CA HIS A 67 1.83 16.71 -1.56
C HIS A 67 2.35 18.13 -1.26
N PRO A 68 3.66 18.39 -1.38
CA PRO A 68 4.25 19.68 -1.03
C PRO A 68 3.76 20.86 -1.90
N ILE A 69 3.16 20.57 -3.05
CA ILE A 69 2.61 21.57 -3.97
C ILE A 69 1.12 21.29 -4.17
N GLY A 70 0.27 21.87 -3.33
CA GLY A 70 -1.18 21.80 -3.47
C GLY A 70 -1.88 20.88 -2.46
N ALA A 71 -3.22 20.88 -2.52
CA ALA A 71 -4.09 20.16 -1.58
C ALA A 71 -4.33 18.68 -1.97
N VAL A 72 -3.39 18.04 -2.63
CA VAL A 72 -3.49 16.65 -3.07
C VAL A 72 -2.79 15.75 -2.04
N SER A 73 -3.48 14.71 -1.60
CA SER A 73 -2.91 13.73 -0.68
C SER A 73 -2.31 12.54 -1.45
N ILE A 74 -1.15 12.09 -1.01
CA ILE A 74 -0.42 10.96 -1.57
C ILE A 74 -0.58 9.76 -0.65
N GLY A 75 -0.93 8.62 -1.20
CA GLY A 75 -1.03 7.37 -0.45
C GLY A 75 0.31 6.89 0.12
N GLY A 76 0.25 6.09 1.16
CA GLY A 76 1.44 5.47 1.75
C GLY A 76 1.97 4.31 0.92
N ILE A 77 3.27 4.12 0.92
CA ILE A 77 3.91 2.95 0.28
C ILE A 77 3.65 1.67 1.08
N GLY A 78 3.63 0.52 0.43
CA GLY A 78 3.55 -0.77 1.11
C GLY A 78 4.81 -1.10 1.90
N GLY A 79 4.64 -1.80 3.02
CA GLY A 79 5.76 -2.30 3.83
C GLY A 79 6.54 -3.40 3.12
N ASN A 80 7.84 -3.47 3.37
CA ASN A 80 8.71 -4.47 2.76
C ASN A 80 8.31 -5.90 3.15
N GLY A 81 8.50 -6.84 2.24
CA GLY A 81 8.50 -8.26 2.55
C GLY A 81 9.72 -8.68 3.38
N ALA A 82 9.66 -9.89 3.94
CA ALA A 82 10.79 -10.51 4.62
C ALA A 82 11.52 -11.50 3.69
N PRO A 83 12.83 -11.69 3.86
CA PRO A 83 13.56 -12.71 3.12
C PRO A 83 13.12 -14.11 3.57
N PHE A 84 12.88 -15.00 2.62
CA PHE A 84 12.56 -16.39 2.88
C PHE A 84 13.69 -17.29 2.38
N THR A 85 14.63 -17.55 3.26
CA THR A 85 15.88 -18.26 2.93
C THR A 85 15.71 -19.75 2.63
N ALA A 86 14.52 -20.32 2.91
CA ALA A 86 14.25 -21.73 2.63
C ALA A 86 14.07 -22.02 1.13
N TYR A 87 13.72 -21.02 0.31
CA TYR A 87 13.75 -21.16 -1.13
C TYR A 87 15.16 -20.87 -1.63
N ALA A 88 15.91 -21.94 -1.76
CA ALA A 88 17.29 -21.85 -2.20
C ALA A 88 17.42 -21.08 -3.53
N SER A 89 18.49 -20.31 -3.65
CA SER A 89 18.89 -19.62 -4.87
C SER A 89 18.87 -20.50 -6.13
N SER A 90 18.93 -21.81 -5.98
CA SER A 90 18.82 -22.79 -7.07
C SER A 90 17.44 -22.83 -7.75
N LEU A 91 16.36 -22.48 -7.05
CA LEU A 91 15.02 -22.42 -7.64
C LEU A 91 14.75 -21.08 -8.35
N PHE A 92 15.47 -20.04 -7.98
CA PHE A 92 15.27 -18.68 -8.48
C PHE A 92 15.39 -18.56 -10.01
N PRO A 93 16.39 -19.20 -10.67
CA PRO A 93 16.50 -19.12 -12.13
C PRO A 93 15.33 -19.71 -12.91
N THR A 94 14.62 -20.69 -12.33
CA THR A 94 13.52 -21.39 -13.00
C THR A 94 12.17 -20.69 -12.87
N MET A 95 12.06 -19.65 -12.00
CA MET A 95 10.81 -18.96 -11.76
C MET A 95 10.49 -17.94 -12.87
N PRO A 96 9.19 -17.64 -13.11
CA PRO A 96 8.79 -16.64 -14.09
C PRO A 96 9.36 -15.26 -13.80
N THR A 97 9.66 -14.50 -14.86
CA THR A 97 10.25 -13.14 -14.73
C THR A 97 9.42 -12.19 -13.87
N PRO A 98 8.07 -12.10 -13.98
CA PRO A 98 7.28 -11.23 -13.10
C PRO A 98 7.51 -11.55 -11.63
N TRP A 99 7.52 -12.83 -11.28
CA TRP A 99 7.76 -13.27 -9.91
C TRP A 99 9.17 -12.90 -9.42
N LYS A 100 10.21 -13.13 -10.26
CA LYS A 100 11.59 -12.73 -9.91
C LYS A 100 11.73 -11.24 -9.67
N ASN A 101 11.07 -10.42 -10.45
CA ASN A 101 11.08 -8.97 -10.27
C ASN A 101 10.39 -8.55 -8.96
N ALA A 102 9.30 -9.22 -8.61
CA ALA A 102 8.53 -8.92 -7.40
C ALA A 102 9.28 -9.29 -6.12
N VAL A 103 9.94 -10.44 -6.09
CA VAL A 103 10.68 -10.92 -4.90
C VAL A 103 12.11 -10.38 -4.82
N GLY A 104 12.64 -9.86 -5.93
CA GLY A 104 13.98 -9.29 -6.00
C GLY A 104 15.10 -10.31 -5.79
N PRO A 105 16.37 -9.88 -5.83
CA PRO A 105 17.53 -10.79 -5.72
C PRO A 105 17.69 -11.41 -4.33
N THR A 106 17.07 -10.86 -3.32
CA THR A 106 17.11 -11.33 -1.92
C THR A 106 15.96 -12.25 -1.55
N GLY A 107 15.03 -12.51 -2.49
CA GLY A 107 13.89 -13.40 -2.24
C GLY A 107 12.95 -12.87 -1.16
N LEU A 108 12.48 -11.64 -1.30
CA LEU A 108 11.51 -11.04 -0.37
C LEU A 108 10.09 -11.55 -0.66
N TYR A 109 9.32 -11.83 0.39
CA TYR A 109 7.94 -12.31 0.33
C TYR A 109 7.04 -11.53 1.28
N GLY A 110 5.75 -11.46 0.96
CA GLY A 110 4.77 -10.82 1.82
C GLY A 110 4.92 -9.31 1.90
N GLY A 111 5.20 -8.65 0.78
CA GLY A 111 5.19 -7.19 0.71
C GLY A 111 3.78 -6.61 0.87
N GLY A 112 3.63 -5.50 1.59
CA GLY A 112 2.36 -4.80 1.76
C GLY A 112 1.92 -4.07 0.50
N GLY A 113 0.62 -3.87 0.31
CA GLY A 113 0.10 -3.05 -0.78
C GLY A 113 0.27 -1.54 -0.52
N GLY A 114 0.47 -0.76 -1.57
CA GLY A 114 0.46 0.70 -1.50
C GLY A 114 -0.96 1.24 -1.30
N GLY A 115 -1.12 2.32 -0.55
CA GLY A 115 -2.39 3.01 -0.38
C GLY A 115 -2.80 3.79 -1.64
N GLY A 116 -4.08 4.07 -1.80
CA GLY A 116 -4.56 4.92 -2.90
C GLY A 116 -4.26 6.40 -2.65
N SER A 117 -3.87 7.12 -3.68
CA SER A 117 -3.71 8.58 -3.63
C SER A 117 -5.00 9.29 -4.00
N GLN A 118 -5.13 10.53 -3.58
CA GLN A 118 -6.22 11.38 -4.02
C GLN A 118 -6.03 11.76 -5.49
N ASN A 119 -7.09 11.58 -6.28
CA ASN A 119 -7.12 12.13 -7.63
C ASN A 119 -7.34 13.65 -7.57
N ALA A 120 -6.62 14.42 -8.38
CA ALA A 120 -6.82 15.86 -8.44
C ALA A 120 -8.27 16.20 -8.83
N PRO A 121 -8.88 17.23 -8.24
CA PRO A 121 -10.23 17.64 -8.62
C PRO A 121 -10.26 18.06 -10.08
N SER A 122 -11.32 17.62 -10.77
CA SER A 122 -11.64 17.87 -12.16
C SER A 122 -11.75 19.35 -12.53
N ALA A 123 -11.52 19.60 -13.80
CA ALA A 123 -11.92 20.73 -14.65
C ALA A 123 -12.41 22.00 -13.92
N GLY A 124 -11.51 22.91 -13.64
CA GLY A 124 -11.79 24.23 -13.06
C GLY A 124 -10.79 24.65 -11.98
N SER A 125 -10.18 23.73 -11.31
CA SER A 125 -9.02 23.94 -10.45
C SER A 125 -7.86 23.13 -11.00
N THR A 126 -7.27 23.59 -12.06
CA THR A 126 -5.94 23.13 -12.46
C THR A 126 -5.01 23.45 -11.30
N PRO A 127 -4.43 22.44 -10.62
CA PRO A 127 -3.23 22.72 -9.85
C PRO A 127 -2.24 23.36 -10.84
N PRO A 128 -1.52 24.40 -10.43
CA PRO A 128 -0.47 24.92 -11.30
C PRO A 128 0.55 23.78 -11.47
N ASN A 129 0.43 23.05 -12.57
CA ASN A 129 1.24 21.90 -13.00
C ASN A 129 0.63 20.51 -12.87
N GLY A 130 -0.65 20.29 -13.11
CA GLY A 130 -1.15 18.96 -13.52
C GLY A 130 -0.58 17.69 -12.86
N THR A 131 -0.04 17.77 -11.66
CA THR A 131 0.62 16.65 -11.00
C THR A 131 -0.45 15.83 -10.28
N GLN A 132 -0.95 14.82 -10.96
CA GLN A 132 -1.64 13.72 -10.28
C GLN A 132 -0.69 13.17 -9.21
N GLY A 133 -1.21 12.88 -8.04
CA GLY A 133 -0.44 12.18 -7.01
C GLY A 133 0.17 10.92 -7.62
N THR A 134 1.44 10.68 -7.38
CA THR A 134 2.11 9.46 -7.89
C THR A 134 1.46 8.24 -7.25
N ALA A 135 1.16 7.23 -8.04
CA ALA A 135 0.67 5.94 -7.53
C ALA A 135 1.69 5.34 -6.55
N PRO A 136 1.34 5.13 -5.27
CA PRO A 136 2.29 4.61 -4.30
C PRO A 136 2.70 3.18 -4.64
N ALA A 137 3.98 2.92 -4.52
CA ALA A 137 4.51 1.59 -4.76
C ALA A 137 4.00 0.60 -3.71
N GLY A 138 3.74 -0.63 -4.13
CA GLY A 138 3.68 -1.76 -3.22
C GLY A 138 5.07 -2.07 -2.65
N GLY A 139 5.12 -2.68 -1.48
CA GLY A 139 6.37 -3.12 -0.87
C GLY A 139 7.05 -4.23 -1.69
N PRO A 140 8.39 -4.24 -1.75
CA PRO A 140 9.15 -5.36 -2.30
C PRO A 140 8.71 -6.69 -1.66
N GLY A 141 8.64 -7.75 -2.45
CA GLY A 141 8.07 -9.03 -2.02
C GLY A 141 6.64 -9.22 -2.53
N GLY A 142 6.29 -8.55 -3.62
CA GLY A 142 5.06 -8.78 -4.38
C GLY A 142 3.86 -7.92 -3.97
N GLY A 143 4.06 -6.85 -3.24
CA GLY A 143 2.98 -5.90 -2.94
C GLY A 143 2.47 -5.18 -4.19
N GLY A 144 1.14 -5.03 -4.33
CA GLY A 144 0.50 -4.29 -5.41
C GLY A 144 0.64 -2.79 -5.22
N LYS A 145 0.69 -2.04 -6.33
CA LYS A 145 0.71 -0.56 -6.30
C LYS A 145 -0.68 -0.02 -5.96
N GLY A 146 -0.70 1.06 -5.19
CA GLY A 146 -1.90 1.88 -5.09
C GLY A 146 -2.21 2.60 -6.40
N ASP A 147 -3.41 3.16 -6.52
CA ASP A 147 -3.78 3.98 -7.67
C ASP A 147 -3.70 5.48 -7.36
N SER A 148 -3.56 6.30 -8.38
CA SER A 148 -3.56 7.78 -8.31
C SER A 148 -4.55 8.41 -9.30
N GLY A 149 -5.34 7.59 -10.00
CA GLY A 149 -6.33 7.99 -11.01
C GLY A 149 -7.73 7.47 -10.68
N PRO A 150 -8.69 7.60 -11.59
CA PRO A 150 -10.01 7.00 -11.43
C PRO A 150 -9.94 5.48 -11.70
N GLY A 151 -9.40 4.73 -10.78
CA GLY A 151 -9.22 3.30 -10.97
C GLY A 151 -8.97 2.55 -9.68
N ASP A 152 -8.72 1.27 -9.84
CA ASP A 152 -8.37 0.36 -8.76
C ASP A 152 -6.84 0.20 -8.67
N GLY A 153 -6.35 0.00 -7.47
CA GLY A 153 -4.95 -0.40 -7.27
C GLY A 153 -4.66 -1.75 -7.94
N SER A 154 -3.40 -2.06 -8.14
CA SER A 154 -3.02 -3.34 -8.73
C SER A 154 -3.04 -4.48 -7.71
N SER A 155 -3.34 -5.68 -8.19
CA SER A 155 -3.19 -6.89 -7.37
C SER A 155 -1.75 -7.08 -6.93
N GLY A 156 -1.55 -7.76 -5.81
CA GLY A 156 -0.25 -8.29 -5.43
C GLY A 156 0.20 -9.38 -6.42
N GLU A 157 1.50 -9.61 -6.51
CA GLU A 157 2.07 -10.66 -7.38
C GLU A 157 1.71 -12.05 -6.85
N SER A 158 1.26 -12.92 -7.75
CA SER A 158 0.84 -14.27 -7.40
C SER A 158 1.96 -15.07 -6.74
N ASN A 159 1.61 -15.89 -5.77
CA ASN A 159 2.54 -16.78 -5.04
C ASN A 159 3.65 -16.08 -4.25
N THR A 160 3.51 -14.79 -3.95
CA THR A 160 4.45 -14.04 -3.10
C THR A 160 3.88 -13.74 -1.72
N GLY A 161 2.58 -13.93 -1.53
CA GLY A 161 1.89 -13.51 -0.31
C GLY A 161 1.75 -11.98 -0.20
N GLY A 162 2.01 -11.24 -1.29
CA GLY A 162 1.89 -9.79 -1.32
C GLY A 162 0.44 -9.31 -1.27
N GLY A 163 0.20 -8.21 -0.56
CA GLY A 163 -1.11 -7.55 -0.50
C GLY A 163 -1.42 -6.74 -1.76
N GLY A 164 -2.70 -6.62 -2.12
CA GLY A 164 -3.14 -5.73 -3.19
C GLY A 164 -3.05 -4.25 -2.81
N GLY A 165 -2.88 -3.39 -3.79
CA GLY A 165 -2.89 -1.94 -3.61
C GLY A 165 -4.30 -1.37 -3.46
N GLY A 166 -4.44 -0.23 -2.81
CA GLY A 166 -5.69 0.51 -2.66
C GLY A 166 -6.05 1.32 -3.90
N GLY A 167 -7.35 1.40 -4.20
CA GLY A 167 -7.87 2.29 -5.23
C GLY A 167 -7.77 3.77 -4.83
N ALA A 168 -7.68 4.64 -5.80
CA ALA A 168 -7.69 6.09 -5.56
C ALA A 168 -9.09 6.58 -5.18
N ARG A 169 -9.15 7.61 -4.36
CA ARG A 169 -10.40 8.32 -4.13
C ARG A 169 -10.68 9.26 -5.31
N GLY A 170 -11.62 8.86 -6.17
CA GLY A 170 -12.18 9.76 -7.18
C GLY A 170 -13.08 10.80 -6.54
N TYR A 171 -12.96 12.07 -6.91
CA TYR A 171 -14.08 13.00 -6.73
C TYR A 171 -15.18 12.57 -7.70
N GLY A 172 -16.31 12.13 -7.14
CA GLY A 172 -17.49 11.89 -7.96
C GLY A 172 -17.84 13.18 -8.72
N PHE A 173 -17.86 13.09 -10.03
CA PHE A 173 -18.50 14.09 -10.85
C PHE A 173 -20.00 14.00 -10.55
N ASN A 174 -20.53 14.94 -9.80
CA ASN A 174 -21.95 15.19 -9.87
C ASN A 174 -22.17 15.90 -11.20
N GLY A 175 -22.64 15.11 -12.21
CA GLY A 175 -23.12 15.65 -13.46
C GLY A 175 -24.41 16.43 -13.26
#